data_2c4367cbab7fc5a20b6a6e9b10e4f9ab
#
_entry.id   2c4367cbab7fc5a20b6a6e9b10e4f9ab
#
_cell.length_a   1.000
_cell.length_b   1.000
_cell.length_c   1.000
_cell.angle_alpha   90.00
_cell.angle_beta   90.00
_cell.angle_gamma   90.00
#
_symmetry.space_group_name_H-M   'P 1'
#
loop_
_entity.id
_entity.type
_entity.pdbx_description
1 polymer ?
#
loop_
_entity_poly.entity_id
_entity_poly.type
_entity_poly.pdbx_seq_one_letter_code
_entity_poly.pdbx_strand_id
1 'polypeptide(L)'
;MSLAHLRLLLSSLESLAPLSLAGSWDNVGLLVAHSRPTPEATPPYNVYLTNDISMQVLEHSLTAFDGQPASLIISYHPTPFQALKKFTLESPASRVVLTAAAHNTAIFSPHTSWDAAPSGLNDWLLDGIVGALGEGGAAVRARGPVRLAAGDMGARGAGDGRAATLAAPTTLAAVVEGVKRHLRLGSVAVSLPASCGAAAAGGAEAVRAAAQGVPVSHLAVCAGSGGSVLGGATSANVWITGEMSHHELLAASAAGVAVILTHHSNCERGFLPVVAGRLGALLGDRAGEFRFLVSAVDADPLTTL
;
A
#
# COMPACT_ATOMS: atom_id res chain seq x y z
N MET A 1 21.22 16.12 0.36
CA MET A 1 20.67 16.30 1.75
C MET A 1 21.78 16.17 2.74
N SER A 2 21.82 16.98 3.81
CA SER A 2 22.81 16.78 4.87
C SER A 2 22.49 15.53 5.70
N LEU A 3 23.51 14.95 6.33
CA LEU A 3 23.35 13.74 7.15
C LEU A 3 22.37 13.96 8.33
N ALA A 4 22.38 15.16 8.93
CA ALA A 4 21.46 15.48 10.02
C ALA A 4 19.99 15.48 9.57
N HIS A 5 19.69 16.04 8.39
CA HIS A 5 18.35 16.06 7.84
C HIS A 5 17.89 14.66 7.35
N LEU A 6 18.82 13.86 6.81
CA LEU A 6 18.51 12.47 6.47
C LEU A 6 18.14 11.67 7.73
N ARG A 7 18.92 11.79 8.80
CA ARG A 7 18.63 11.13 10.09
C ARG A 7 17.30 11.56 10.69
N LEU A 8 16.98 12.86 10.64
CA LEU A 8 15.69 13.37 11.10
C LEU A 8 14.53 12.73 10.32
N LEU A 9 14.63 12.69 8.99
CA LEU A 9 13.58 12.12 8.15
C LEU A 9 13.44 10.61 8.36
N LEU A 10 14.55 9.88 8.46
CA LEU A 10 14.54 8.44 8.79
C LEU A 10 13.93 8.15 10.17
N SER A 11 14.21 8.99 11.17
CA SER A 11 13.60 8.88 12.50
C SER A 11 12.10 9.16 12.46
N SER A 12 11.64 10.11 11.64
CA SER A 12 10.21 10.38 11.43
C SER A 12 9.51 9.21 10.74
N LEU A 13 10.16 8.59 9.75
CA LEU A 13 9.66 7.38 9.08
C LEU A 13 9.56 6.20 10.04
N GLU A 14 10.57 5.99 10.88
CA GLU A 14 10.58 4.95 11.93
C GLU A 14 9.46 5.19 12.96
N SER A 15 9.14 6.45 13.27
CA SER A 15 8.04 6.80 14.18
C SER A 15 6.67 6.54 13.56
N LEU A 16 6.53 6.64 12.24
CA LEU A 16 5.30 6.29 11.53
C LEU A 16 5.07 4.78 11.51
N ALA A 17 6.10 4.02 11.23
CA ALA A 17 6.07 2.58 11.14
C ALA A 17 7.46 2.00 11.41
N PRO A 18 7.71 1.47 12.61
CA PRO A 18 8.97 0.82 12.94
C PRO A 18 9.31 -0.28 11.93
N LEU A 19 10.54 -0.27 11.41
CA LEU A 19 11.00 -1.28 10.45
C LEU A 19 10.97 -2.69 11.01
N SER A 20 10.99 -2.83 12.35
CA SER A 20 10.82 -4.11 13.04
C SER A 20 9.44 -4.77 12.84
N LEU A 21 8.47 -4.03 12.28
CA LEU A 21 7.17 -4.57 11.90
C LEU A 21 7.18 -5.28 10.54
N ALA A 22 8.21 -5.05 9.74
CA ALA A 22 8.32 -5.69 8.43
C ALA A 22 8.51 -7.21 8.56
N GLY A 23 8.06 -7.95 7.55
CA GLY A 23 8.30 -9.38 7.44
C GLY A 23 9.80 -9.70 7.46
N SER A 24 10.20 -10.77 8.13
CA SER A 24 11.62 -11.17 8.25
C SER A 24 12.30 -11.47 6.91
N TRP A 25 11.53 -11.68 5.87
CA TRP A 25 11.96 -11.92 4.48
C TRP A 25 12.11 -10.62 3.68
N ASP A 26 11.62 -9.50 4.22
CA ASP A 26 11.49 -8.23 3.51
C ASP A 26 12.82 -7.46 3.46
N ASN A 27 12.94 -6.57 2.48
CA ASN A 27 14.12 -5.70 2.31
C ASN A 27 13.73 -4.24 2.55
N VAL A 28 13.73 -3.82 3.80
CA VAL A 28 13.24 -2.49 4.21
C VAL A 28 14.34 -1.60 4.78
N GLY A 29 14.07 -0.30 4.84
CA GLY A 29 14.96 0.71 5.37
C GLY A 29 15.69 1.51 4.30
N LEU A 30 16.85 2.06 4.62
CA LEU A 30 17.69 2.81 3.69
C LEU A 30 18.45 1.83 2.78
N LEU A 31 17.91 1.60 1.58
CA LEU A 31 18.45 0.60 0.63
C LEU A 31 19.61 1.15 -0.20
N VAL A 32 19.56 2.43 -0.54
CA VAL A 32 20.64 3.14 -1.24
C VAL A 32 20.94 4.42 -0.49
N ALA A 33 22.15 4.53 0.05
CA ALA A 33 22.61 5.73 0.72
C ALA A 33 23.16 6.76 -0.30
N HIS A 34 23.30 8.01 0.13
CA HIS A 34 24.01 9.01 -0.65
C HIS A 34 25.44 8.52 -0.93
N SER A 35 25.86 8.58 -2.20
CA SER A 35 27.18 8.11 -2.64
C SER A 35 28.33 9.04 -2.20
N ARG A 36 27.99 10.29 -1.87
CA ARG A 36 28.96 11.31 -1.42
C ARG A 36 28.33 12.25 -0.39
N PRO A 37 29.12 12.74 0.58
CA PRO A 37 28.67 13.77 1.52
C PRO A 37 28.23 15.04 0.80
N THR A 38 27.20 15.71 1.32
CA THR A 38 26.73 17.01 0.85
C THR A 38 26.65 17.99 2.02
N PRO A 39 27.76 18.33 2.68
CA PRO A 39 27.75 19.16 3.89
C PRO A 39 27.22 20.58 3.63
N GLU A 40 27.42 21.11 2.42
CA GLU A 40 26.98 22.45 2.01
C GLU A 40 25.54 22.48 1.44
N ALA A 41 24.88 21.33 1.36
CA ALA A 41 23.50 21.30 0.90
C ALA A 41 22.57 22.00 1.90
N THR A 42 21.77 22.92 1.40
CA THR A 42 20.82 23.72 2.19
C THR A 42 19.38 23.32 1.88
N PRO A 43 18.45 23.44 2.86
CA PRO A 43 17.04 23.21 2.60
C PRO A 43 16.47 24.25 1.60
N PRO A 44 15.31 23.95 0.96
CA PRO A 44 14.52 22.73 1.17
C PRO A 44 15.08 21.50 0.45
N TYR A 45 14.97 20.32 1.09
CA TYR A 45 15.38 19.05 0.50
C TYR A 45 14.21 18.37 -0.20
N ASN A 46 14.45 17.87 -1.39
CA ASN A 46 13.45 17.23 -2.23
C ASN A 46 13.25 15.77 -1.83
N VAL A 47 12.05 15.40 -1.43
CA VAL A 47 11.65 14.03 -1.04
C VAL A 47 10.55 13.56 -2.00
N TYR A 48 10.85 12.53 -2.78
CA TYR A 48 9.95 11.98 -3.77
C TYR A 48 9.33 10.68 -3.27
N LEU A 49 8.01 10.54 -3.32
CA LEU A 49 7.28 9.36 -2.90
C LEU A 49 6.72 8.63 -4.11
N THR A 50 6.89 7.31 -4.14
CA THR A 50 6.38 6.45 -5.22
C THR A 50 6.01 5.08 -4.67
N ASN A 51 5.14 4.35 -5.35
CA ASN A 51 4.87 2.95 -5.04
C ASN A 51 5.99 2.07 -5.57
N ASP A 52 6.25 2.17 -6.86
CA ASP A 52 7.29 1.44 -7.56
C ASP A 52 8.35 2.38 -8.14
N ILE A 53 9.62 1.93 -8.14
CA ILE A 53 10.73 2.64 -8.77
C ILE A 53 11.12 1.96 -10.10
N SER A 54 10.50 2.38 -11.20
CA SER A 54 10.98 2.10 -12.54
C SER A 54 12.04 3.12 -12.98
N MET A 55 12.75 2.86 -14.08
CA MET A 55 13.66 3.87 -14.64
C MET A 55 12.93 5.17 -15.00
N GLN A 56 11.72 5.09 -15.54
CA GLN A 56 10.90 6.26 -15.84
C GLN A 56 10.58 7.07 -14.57
N VAL A 57 10.22 6.41 -13.48
CA VAL A 57 9.94 7.05 -12.19
C VAL A 57 11.20 7.69 -11.62
N LEU A 58 12.33 7.00 -11.68
CA LEU A 58 13.61 7.54 -11.25
C LEU A 58 14.00 8.78 -12.06
N GLU A 59 13.97 8.73 -13.39
CA GLU A 59 14.29 9.84 -14.26
C GLU A 59 13.39 11.05 -13.99
N HIS A 60 12.08 10.83 -13.79
CA HIS A 60 11.17 11.89 -13.39
C HIS A 60 11.57 12.50 -12.05
N SER A 61 11.94 11.69 -11.04
CA SER A 61 12.36 12.19 -9.72
C SER A 61 13.61 13.06 -9.75
N LEU A 62 14.46 12.92 -10.79
CA LEU A 62 15.67 13.71 -10.96
C LEU A 62 15.40 15.13 -11.49
N THR A 63 14.19 15.41 -11.97
CA THR A 63 13.82 16.71 -12.55
C THR A 63 12.53 17.30 -12.00
N ALA A 64 11.78 16.55 -11.18
CA ALA A 64 10.42 16.88 -10.73
C ALA A 64 10.33 18.12 -9.82
N PHE A 65 11.45 18.58 -9.25
CA PHE A 65 11.50 19.72 -8.35
C PHE A 65 12.15 20.94 -9.05
N ASP A 66 11.46 21.52 -10.01
CA ASP A 66 11.94 22.67 -10.79
C ASP A 66 13.29 22.38 -11.46
N GLY A 67 13.45 21.17 -12.01
CA GLY A 67 14.69 20.70 -12.63
C GLY A 67 15.75 20.21 -11.64
N GLN A 68 15.45 20.17 -10.34
CA GLN A 68 16.37 19.65 -9.32
C GLN A 68 16.07 18.20 -8.99
N PRO A 69 17.09 17.37 -8.66
CA PRO A 69 16.89 15.99 -8.30
C PRO A 69 16.27 15.82 -6.91
N ALA A 70 15.56 14.72 -6.72
CA ALA A 70 15.22 14.25 -5.39
C ALA A 70 16.49 13.95 -4.59
N SER A 71 16.51 14.40 -3.34
CA SER A 71 17.56 14.01 -2.37
C SER A 71 17.31 12.62 -1.79
N LEU A 72 16.03 12.28 -1.59
CA LEU A 72 15.57 10.98 -1.12
C LEU A 72 14.34 10.56 -1.92
N ILE A 73 14.31 9.30 -2.33
CA ILE A 73 13.11 8.64 -2.83
C ILE A 73 12.61 7.69 -1.75
N ILE A 74 11.36 7.84 -1.36
CA ILE A 74 10.64 6.87 -0.54
C ILE A 74 9.83 6.02 -1.50
N SER A 75 10.29 4.77 -1.74
CA SER A 75 9.62 3.79 -2.57
C SER A 75 8.92 2.77 -1.69
N TYR A 76 7.60 2.64 -1.82
CA TYR A 76 6.87 1.66 -1.03
C TYR A 76 7.45 0.26 -1.26
N HIS A 77 7.53 -0.20 -2.51
CA HIS A 77 8.23 -1.44 -2.84
C HIS A 77 9.75 -1.26 -2.83
N PRO A 78 10.50 -2.20 -2.24
CA PRO A 78 11.95 -2.13 -2.18
C PRO A 78 12.61 -2.39 -3.55
N THR A 79 13.61 -1.59 -3.87
CA THR A 79 14.46 -1.79 -5.02
C THR A 79 15.93 -1.72 -4.60
N PRO A 80 16.67 -2.85 -4.65
CA PRO A 80 16.23 -4.17 -5.13
C PRO A 80 15.34 -4.91 -4.11
N PHE A 81 14.37 -5.70 -4.60
CA PHE A 81 13.55 -6.56 -3.74
C PHE A 81 14.35 -7.75 -3.21
N GLN A 82 15.12 -8.39 -4.09
CA GLN A 82 15.99 -9.52 -3.75
C GLN A 82 17.45 -9.10 -3.72
N ALA A 83 18.27 -9.82 -2.93
CA ALA A 83 19.71 -9.60 -2.85
C ALA A 83 20.36 -9.74 -4.24
N LEU A 84 21.19 -8.76 -4.60
CA LEU A 84 21.93 -8.73 -5.86
C LEU A 84 23.38 -9.12 -5.63
N LYS A 85 23.86 -10.13 -6.39
CA LYS A 85 25.26 -10.52 -6.39
C LYS A 85 26.14 -9.69 -7.32
N LYS A 86 25.52 -8.98 -8.28
CA LYS A 86 26.21 -8.17 -9.29
C LYS A 86 25.39 -6.91 -9.56
N PHE A 87 26.07 -5.82 -9.80
CA PHE A 87 25.47 -4.55 -10.21
C PHE A 87 25.90 -4.26 -11.65
N THR A 88 25.03 -4.54 -12.61
CA THR A 88 25.26 -4.29 -14.04
C THR A 88 24.08 -3.51 -14.63
N LEU A 89 24.30 -2.84 -15.75
CA LEU A 89 23.22 -2.09 -16.43
C LEU A 89 22.18 -2.98 -17.12
N GLU A 90 22.42 -4.27 -17.19
CA GLU A 90 21.49 -5.27 -17.77
C GLU A 90 20.30 -5.54 -16.84
N SER A 91 20.53 -5.54 -15.51
CA SER A 91 19.49 -5.73 -14.52
C SER A 91 18.72 -4.43 -14.29
N PRO A 92 17.37 -4.41 -14.43
CA PRO A 92 16.56 -3.21 -14.16
C PRO A 92 16.78 -2.66 -12.74
N ALA A 93 16.78 -3.52 -11.72
CA ALA A 93 17.00 -3.10 -10.34
C ALA A 93 18.40 -2.52 -10.11
N SER A 94 19.45 -3.17 -10.70
CA SER A 94 20.82 -2.62 -10.62
C SER A 94 20.94 -1.28 -11.32
N ARG A 95 20.24 -1.09 -12.46
CA ARG A 95 20.25 0.16 -13.20
C ARG A 95 19.67 1.30 -12.35
N VAL A 96 18.55 1.04 -11.66
CA VAL A 96 17.96 2.00 -10.71
C VAL A 96 18.96 2.36 -9.62
N VAL A 97 19.56 1.37 -8.94
CA VAL A 97 20.54 1.59 -7.87
C VAL A 97 21.75 2.39 -8.34
N LEU A 98 22.35 2.00 -9.47
CA LEU A 98 23.53 2.68 -10.03
C LEU A 98 23.23 4.11 -10.45
N THR A 99 22.06 4.35 -11.07
CA THR A 99 21.64 5.69 -11.49
C THR A 99 21.34 6.57 -10.29
N ALA A 100 20.61 6.08 -9.30
CA ALA A 100 20.36 6.82 -8.06
C ALA A 100 21.67 7.21 -7.35
N ALA A 101 22.60 6.28 -7.22
CA ALA A 101 23.91 6.53 -6.64
C ALA A 101 24.73 7.56 -7.43
N ALA A 102 24.71 7.49 -8.76
CA ALA A 102 25.39 8.48 -9.64
C ALA A 102 24.86 9.91 -9.44
N HIS A 103 23.56 10.06 -9.20
CA HIS A 103 22.91 11.35 -8.94
C HIS A 103 22.89 11.73 -7.44
N ASN A 104 23.53 10.94 -6.59
CA ASN A 104 23.55 11.16 -5.15
C ASN A 104 22.16 11.21 -4.52
N THR A 105 21.22 10.42 -5.05
CA THR A 105 19.84 10.27 -4.57
C THR A 105 19.76 9.02 -3.70
N ALA A 106 19.31 9.16 -2.46
CA ALA A 106 19.10 8.03 -1.56
C ALA A 106 17.74 7.35 -1.85
N ILE A 107 17.62 6.05 -1.53
CA ILE A 107 16.37 5.28 -1.63
C ILE A 107 16.08 4.64 -0.29
N PHE A 108 14.88 4.87 0.23
CA PHE A 108 14.32 4.24 1.42
C PHE A 108 13.06 3.47 1.05
N SER A 109 12.87 2.28 1.62
CA SER A 109 11.64 1.51 1.46
C SER A 109 11.06 1.10 2.82
N PRO A 110 9.80 1.39 3.11
CA PRO A 110 9.10 0.94 4.31
C PRO A 110 8.38 -0.40 4.12
N HIS A 111 7.87 -0.69 2.92
CA HIS A 111 7.13 -1.86 2.45
C HIS A 111 6.20 -2.42 3.53
N THR A 112 6.35 -3.70 3.92
CA THR A 112 5.44 -4.37 4.86
C THR A 112 5.41 -3.77 6.27
N SER A 113 6.36 -2.91 6.63
CA SER A 113 6.25 -2.16 7.88
C SER A 113 5.06 -1.20 7.89
N TRP A 114 4.77 -0.56 6.75
CA TRP A 114 3.57 0.29 6.60
C TRP A 114 2.28 -0.52 6.59
N ASP A 115 2.31 -1.77 6.12
CA ASP A 115 1.14 -2.66 6.14
C ASP A 115 0.74 -3.05 7.55
N ALA A 116 1.74 -3.35 8.37
CA ALA A 116 1.55 -3.88 9.70
C ALA A 116 1.34 -2.79 10.76
N ALA A 117 1.80 -1.56 10.51
CA ALA A 117 1.72 -0.47 11.48
C ALA A 117 0.27 -0.10 11.83
N PRO A 118 -0.03 0.22 13.11
CA PRO A 118 -1.29 0.88 13.47
C PRO A 118 -1.44 2.20 12.73
N SER A 119 -2.64 2.46 12.22
CA SER A 119 -2.93 3.57 11.30
C SER A 119 -2.09 3.55 10.01
N GLY A 120 -1.50 2.41 9.66
CA GLY A 120 -0.74 2.21 8.44
C GLY A 120 -1.62 2.05 7.20
N LEU A 121 -1.03 1.41 6.17
CA LEU A 121 -1.66 1.28 4.86
C LEU A 121 -2.96 0.48 4.93
N ASN A 122 -2.98 -0.68 5.61
CA ASN A 122 -4.19 -1.49 5.71
C ASN A 122 -5.29 -0.84 6.54
N ASP A 123 -4.96 -0.02 7.55
CA ASP A 123 -5.95 0.79 8.25
C ASP A 123 -6.55 1.86 7.33
N TRP A 124 -5.72 2.58 6.55
CA TRP A 124 -6.17 3.54 5.57
C TRP A 124 -7.10 2.91 4.52
N LEU A 125 -6.74 1.72 4.04
CA LEU A 125 -7.55 0.99 3.06
C LEU A 125 -8.91 0.61 3.64
N LEU A 126 -8.93 0.03 4.84
CA LEU A 126 -10.18 -0.35 5.54
C LEU A 126 -11.05 0.87 5.85
N ASP A 127 -10.48 1.90 6.45
CA ASP A 127 -11.21 3.11 6.88
C ASP A 127 -11.80 3.85 5.69
N GLY A 128 -11.05 3.94 4.59
CA GLY A 128 -11.54 4.58 3.38
C GLY A 128 -12.69 3.81 2.73
N ILE A 129 -12.61 2.48 2.68
CA ILE A 129 -13.70 1.65 2.15
C ILE A 129 -14.95 1.78 3.03
N VAL A 130 -14.80 1.61 4.36
CA VAL A 130 -15.93 1.71 5.30
C VAL A 130 -16.53 3.12 5.30
N GLY A 131 -15.69 4.15 5.27
CA GLY A 131 -16.13 5.55 5.15
C GLY A 131 -16.85 5.87 3.83
N ALA A 132 -16.63 5.07 2.80
CA ALA A 132 -17.31 5.19 1.51
C ALA A 132 -18.61 4.34 1.41
N LEU A 133 -18.99 3.57 2.43
CA LEU A 133 -20.22 2.81 2.44
C LEU A 133 -21.44 3.71 2.74
N GLY A 134 -22.35 3.85 1.76
CA GLY A 134 -23.55 4.67 1.91
C GLY A 134 -23.28 6.17 2.05
N GLU A 135 -24.28 6.92 2.46
CA GLU A 135 -24.16 8.34 2.81
C GLU A 135 -23.67 8.47 4.26
N GLY A 136 -22.43 8.98 4.43
CA GLY A 136 -21.80 9.16 5.76
C GLY A 136 -21.02 7.97 6.30
N GLY A 137 -20.83 6.91 5.49
CA GLY A 137 -20.05 5.73 5.88
C GLY A 137 -20.85 4.70 6.70
N ALA A 138 -20.22 3.57 7.02
CA ALA A 138 -20.79 2.53 7.87
C ALA A 138 -20.17 2.55 9.27
N ALA A 139 -21.00 2.39 10.30
CA ALA A 139 -20.51 2.24 11.65
C ALA A 139 -19.82 0.88 11.84
N VAL A 140 -18.69 0.88 12.51
CA VAL A 140 -17.90 -0.31 12.82
C VAL A 140 -18.07 -0.67 14.29
N ARG A 141 -18.45 -1.93 14.57
CA ARG A 141 -18.60 -2.47 15.91
C ARG A 141 -17.26 -2.95 16.49
N ALA A 142 -16.43 -3.56 15.64
CA ALA A 142 -15.12 -4.08 16.01
C ALA A 142 -14.18 -4.04 14.81
N ARG A 143 -12.89 -3.80 15.08
CA ARG A 143 -11.83 -3.83 14.07
C ARG A 143 -10.51 -4.28 14.69
N GLY A 144 -9.62 -4.79 13.87
CA GLY A 144 -8.27 -5.18 14.26
C GLY A 144 -7.50 -5.84 13.12
N PRO A 145 -6.23 -6.16 13.34
CA PRO A 145 -5.45 -6.90 12.37
C PRO A 145 -6.01 -8.32 12.19
N VAL A 146 -5.85 -8.87 10.98
CA VAL A 146 -6.19 -10.28 10.68
C VAL A 146 -5.21 -11.19 11.42
N ARG A 147 -3.93 -10.83 11.41
CA ARG A 147 -2.87 -11.55 12.13
C ARG A 147 -2.07 -10.54 12.97
N LEU A 148 -2.15 -10.68 14.28
CA LEU A 148 -1.43 -9.82 15.22
C LEU A 148 0.09 -9.98 15.07
N ALA A 149 0.82 -8.86 15.16
CA ALA A 149 2.26 -8.89 15.36
C ALA A 149 2.62 -9.46 16.73
N ALA A 150 3.85 -9.95 16.87
CA ALA A 150 4.32 -10.46 18.16
C ALA A 150 4.64 -9.34 19.17
N GLY A 151 4.57 -9.65 20.44
CA GLY A 151 5.02 -8.78 21.53
C GLY A 151 4.21 -7.48 21.69
N ASP A 152 4.86 -6.45 22.22
CA ASP A 152 4.26 -5.16 22.57
C ASP A 152 3.61 -4.44 21.37
N MET A 153 4.15 -4.62 20.18
CA MET A 153 3.59 -4.02 18.97
C MET A 153 2.23 -4.62 18.61
N GLY A 154 2.06 -5.95 18.78
CA GLY A 154 0.75 -6.60 18.64
C GLY A 154 -0.25 -6.10 19.67
N ALA A 155 0.17 -5.91 20.92
CA ALA A 155 -0.67 -5.32 21.96
C ALA A 155 -1.13 -3.89 21.63
N ARG A 156 -0.39 -3.18 20.79
CA ARG A 156 -0.73 -1.84 20.27
C ARG A 156 -1.56 -1.89 18.96
N GLY A 157 -1.96 -3.08 18.51
CA GLY A 157 -2.78 -3.26 17.31
C GLY A 157 -1.99 -3.35 16.01
N ALA A 158 -0.67 -3.55 16.06
CA ALA A 158 0.12 -3.86 14.86
C ALA A 158 -0.16 -5.30 14.39
N GLY A 159 -0.04 -5.51 13.07
CA GLY A 159 -0.20 -6.83 12.46
C GLY A 159 -0.65 -6.73 11.01
N ASP A 160 -0.71 -7.88 10.36
CA ASP A 160 -0.98 -7.96 8.92
C ASP A 160 -2.48 -7.90 8.63
N GLY A 161 -2.82 -7.22 7.54
CA GLY A 161 -4.20 -7.01 7.11
C GLY A 161 -5.04 -6.30 8.15
N ARG A 162 -6.28 -6.01 7.80
CA ARG A 162 -7.28 -5.47 8.76
C ARG A 162 -8.63 -6.14 8.52
N ALA A 163 -9.36 -6.39 9.60
CA ALA A 163 -10.72 -6.87 9.55
C ALA A 163 -11.65 -5.95 10.32
N ALA A 164 -12.90 -5.87 9.89
CA ALA A 164 -13.94 -5.11 10.57
C ALA A 164 -15.27 -5.86 10.60
N THR A 165 -16.00 -5.68 11.70
CA THR A 165 -17.40 -6.04 11.84
C THR A 165 -18.24 -4.79 11.75
N LEU A 166 -19.16 -4.72 10.79
CA LEU A 166 -20.09 -3.61 10.64
C LEU A 166 -21.19 -3.67 11.72
N ALA A 167 -21.66 -2.51 12.14
CA ALA A 167 -22.77 -2.42 13.11
C ALA A 167 -24.10 -2.89 12.50
N ALA A 168 -24.28 -2.69 11.19
CA ALA A 168 -25.40 -3.20 10.39
C ALA A 168 -24.86 -3.83 9.10
N PRO A 169 -25.49 -4.91 8.60
CA PRO A 169 -25.12 -5.52 7.35
C PRO A 169 -25.30 -4.54 6.18
N THR A 170 -24.43 -4.68 5.18
CA THR A 170 -24.54 -4.03 3.85
C THR A 170 -24.60 -5.10 2.75
N THR A 171 -24.51 -4.71 1.49
CA THR A 171 -24.41 -5.64 0.36
C THR A 171 -23.01 -5.67 -0.23
N LEU A 172 -22.65 -6.78 -0.88
CA LEU A 172 -21.39 -6.88 -1.62
C LEU A 172 -21.29 -5.77 -2.69
N ALA A 173 -22.40 -5.45 -3.37
CA ALA A 173 -22.44 -4.37 -4.35
C ALA A 173 -22.07 -3.02 -3.72
N ALA A 174 -22.57 -2.71 -2.52
CA ALA A 174 -22.19 -1.49 -1.82
C ALA A 174 -20.70 -1.46 -1.45
N VAL A 175 -20.14 -2.63 -1.04
CA VAL A 175 -18.70 -2.74 -0.77
C VAL A 175 -17.88 -2.53 -2.04
N VAL A 176 -18.27 -3.12 -3.18
CA VAL A 176 -17.62 -2.91 -4.48
C VAL A 176 -17.59 -1.41 -4.83
N GLU A 177 -18.71 -0.71 -4.70
CA GLU A 177 -18.74 0.73 -4.97
C GLU A 177 -17.93 1.55 -3.95
N GLY A 178 -17.88 1.12 -2.69
CA GLY A 178 -17.02 1.70 -1.65
C GLY A 178 -15.53 1.59 -2.01
N VAL A 179 -15.09 0.40 -2.44
CA VAL A 179 -13.73 0.14 -2.92
C VAL A 179 -13.39 1.04 -4.12
N LYS A 180 -14.25 1.05 -5.14
CA LYS A 180 -14.05 1.88 -6.35
C LYS A 180 -13.94 3.36 -6.00
N ARG A 181 -14.81 3.85 -5.13
CA ARG A 181 -14.83 5.26 -4.71
C ARG A 181 -13.58 5.63 -3.93
N HIS A 182 -13.19 4.83 -2.94
CA HIS A 182 -12.01 5.10 -2.12
C HIS A 182 -10.72 5.10 -2.95
N LEU A 183 -10.57 4.08 -3.80
CA LEU A 183 -9.37 3.89 -4.62
C LEU A 183 -9.42 4.65 -5.97
N ARG A 184 -10.56 5.32 -6.28
CA ARG A 184 -10.80 6.05 -7.55
C ARG A 184 -10.66 5.15 -8.78
N LEU A 185 -11.17 3.91 -8.68
CA LEU A 185 -11.12 2.92 -9.75
C LEU A 185 -12.43 2.91 -10.57
N GLY A 186 -12.31 2.79 -11.87
CA GLY A 186 -13.46 2.59 -12.77
C GLY A 186 -14.03 1.17 -12.68
N SER A 187 -13.16 0.19 -12.39
CA SER A 187 -13.50 -1.24 -12.36
C SER A 187 -12.68 -1.99 -11.30
N VAL A 188 -13.22 -3.12 -10.86
CA VAL A 188 -12.56 -4.11 -10.01
C VAL A 188 -12.99 -5.50 -10.48
N ALA A 189 -12.17 -6.53 -10.20
CA ALA A 189 -12.59 -7.91 -10.43
C ALA A 189 -13.28 -8.47 -9.16
N VAL A 190 -14.34 -9.26 -9.36
CA VAL A 190 -15.12 -9.82 -8.24
C VAL A 190 -15.25 -11.33 -8.42
N SER A 191 -14.89 -12.09 -7.38
CA SER A 191 -15.22 -13.49 -7.22
C SER A 191 -16.42 -13.62 -6.26
N LEU A 192 -17.48 -14.28 -6.71
CA LEU A 192 -18.67 -14.51 -5.90
C LEU A 192 -18.53 -15.78 -5.04
N PRO A 193 -19.22 -15.87 -3.90
CA PRO A 193 -19.40 -17.12 -3.17
C PRO A 193 -20.02 -18.20 -4.04
N ALA A 194 -19.64 -19.46 -3.87
CA ALA A 194 -20.18 -20.59 -4.62
C ALA A 194 -21.72 -20.72 -4.48
N SER A 195 -22.29 -20.25 -3.38
CA SER A 195 -23.74 -20.19 -3.16
C SER A 195 -24.50 -19.30 -4.16
N CYS A 196 -23.82 -18.40 -4.87
CA CYS A 196 -24.42 -17.59 -5.93
C CYS A 196 -24.63 -18.37 -7.25
N GLY A 197 -24.16 -19.63 -7.33
CA GLY A 197 -24.45 -20.55 -8.43
C GLY A 197 -24.08 -20.01 -9.80
N ALA A 198 -25.00 -20.15 -10.76
CA ALA A 198 -24.78 -19.78 -12.17
C ALA A 198 -24.55 -18.27 -12.42
N ALA A 199 -24.78 -17.40 -11.45
CA ALA A 199 -24.50 -15.96 -11.59
C ALA A 199 -23.03 -15.67 -11.88
N ALA A 200 -22.11 -16.50 -11.37
CA ALA A 200 -20.67 -16.39 -11.65
C ALA A 200 -20.33 -16.62 -13.14
N ALA A 201 -21.13 -17.41 -13.86
CA ALA A 201 -20.96 -17.69 -15.27
C ALA A 201 -21.68 -16.70 -16.21
N GLY A 202 -22.55 -15.83 -15.66
CA GLY A 202 -23.44 -14.96 -16.42
C GLY A 202 -22.79 -13.62 -16.88
N GLY A 203 -21.50 -13.44 -16.70
CA GLY A 203 -20.80 -12.19 -17.05
C GLY A 203 -21.02 -11.05 -16.05
N ALA A 204 -20.51 -9.87 -16.36
CA ALA A 204 -20.45 -8.74 -15.43
C ALA A 204 -21.81 -8.27 -14.90
N GLU A 205 -22.85 -8.33 -15.74
CA GLU A 205 -24.20 -7.90 -15.35
C GLU A 205 -24.83 -8.85 -14.32
N ALA A 206 -24.72 -10.17 -14.58
CA ALA A 206 -25.20 -11.17 -13.63
C ALA A 206 -24.46 -11.13 -12.30
N VAL A 207 -23.15 -10.89 -12.32
CA VAL A 207 -22.33 -10.69 -11.09
C VAL A 207 -22.79 -9.46 -10.33
N ARG A 208 -23.04 -8.33 -11.00
CA ARG A 208 -23.56 -7.10 -10.36
C ARG A 208 -24.93 -7.33 -9.72
N ALA A 209 -25.83 -8.02 -10.42
CA ALA A 209 -27.16 -8.34 -9.90
C ALA A 209 -27.07 -9.26 -8.67
N ALA A 210 -26.25 -10.32 -8.72
CA ALA A 210 -26.04 -11.23 -7.61
C ALA A 210 -25.42 -10.53 -6.38
N ALA A 211 -24.49 -9.62 -6.60
CA ALA A 211 -23.82 -8.87 -5.54
C ALA A 211 -24.79 -8.02 -4.68
N GLN A 212 -25.97 -7.64 -5.21
CA GLN A 212 -27.01 -6.95 -4.45
C GLN A 212 -27.64 -7.87 -3.38
N GLY A 213 -27.66 -9.17 -3.61
CA GLY A 213 -28.24 -10.17 -2.70
C GLY A 213 -27.25 -10.78 -1.70
N VAL A 214 -25.93 -10.51 -1.84
CA VAL A 214 -24.90 -11.03 -0.94
C VAL A 214 -24.75 -10.11 0.27
N PRO A 215 -25.15 -10.56 1.49
CA PRO A 215 -25.01 -9.74 2.69
C PRO A 215 -23.56 -9.70 3.17
N VAL A 216 -23.08 -8.54 3.60
CA VAL A 216 -21.75 -8.33 4.18
C VAL A 216 -21.88 -7.69 5.55
N SER A 217 -21.44 -8.41 6.58
CA SER A 217 -21.33 -7.95 7.97
C SER A 217 -19.89 -7.86 8.45
N HIS A 218 -19.00 -8.67 7.82
CA HIS A 218 -17.60 -8.77 8.18
C HIS A 218 -16.75 -8.64 6.92
N LEU A 219 -15.80 -7.72 6.93
CA LEU A 219 -14.89 -7.51 5.80
C LEU A 219 -13.44 -7.56 6.27
N ALA A 220 -12.56 -8.03 5.40
CA ALA A 220 -11.14 -8.03 5.65
C ALA A 220 -10.39 -7.49 4.43
N VAL A 221 -9.34 -6.72 4.68
CA VAL A 221 -8.49 -6.12 3.67
C VAL A 221 -7.03 -6.49 3.90
N CYS A 222 -6.31 -6.69 2.81
CA CYS A 222 -4.85 -6.77 2.81
C CYS A 222 -4.36 -6.20 1.48
N ALA A 223 -3.57 -5.13 1.51
CA ALA A 223 -3.03 -4.52 0.30
C ALA A 223 -2.07 -5.47 -0.42
N GLY A 224 -1.82 -5.22 -1.71
CA GLY A 224 -0.92 -6.01 -2.55
C GLY A 224 -1.40 -7.46 -2.73
N SER A 225 -0.55 -8.44 -2.42
CA SER A 225 -0.85 -9.88 -2.51
C SER A 225 -1.30 -10.44 -1.16
N GLY A 226 -2.60 -10.34 -0.87
CA GLY A 226 -3.16 -10.60 0.46
C GLY A 226 -3.59 -12.04 0.75
N GLY A 227 -3.49 -12.98 -0.20
CA GLY A 227 -4.07 -14.34 -0.06
C GLY A 227 -3.64 -15.07 1.21
N SER A 228 -2.35 -15.06 1.52
CA SER A 228 -1.78 -15.74 2.69
C SER A 228 -2.22 -15.13 4.04
N VAL A 229 -2.56 -13.85 4.06
CA VAL A 229 -3.04 -13.14 5.25
C VAL A 229 -4.54 -13.33 5.41
N LEU A 230 -5.30 -13.09 4.33
CA LEU A 230 -6.77 -13.11 4.33
C LEU A 230 -7.34 -14.50 4.61
N GLY A 231 -6.61 -15.57 4.27
CA GLY A 231 -6.99 -16.94 4.68
C GLY A 231 -7.16 -17.11 6.19
N GLY A 232 -6.56 -16.24 7.00
CA GLY A 232 -6.77 -16.19 8.47
C GLY A 232 -8.05 -15.46 8.90
N ALA A 233 -8.69 -14.70 8.01
CA ALA A 233 -9.91 -13.93 8.31
C ALA A 233 -11.16 -14.77 8.14
N THR A 234 -11.28 -15.86 8.90
CA THR A 234 -12.31 -16.91 8.76
C THR A 234 -13.74 -16.44 9.01
N SER A 235 -13.94 -15.32 9.69
CA SER A 235 -15.27 -14.71 9.91
C SER A 235 -15.69 -13.71 8.84
N ALA A 236 -14.79 -13.33 7.92
CA ALA A 236 -15.10 -12.34 6.92
C ALA A 236 -16.01 -12.89 5.80
N ASN A 237 -16.99 -12.08 5.38
CA ASN A 237 -17.86 -12.40 4.23
C ASN A 237 -17.26 -11.94 2.92
N VAL A 238 -16.34 -10.94 2.97
CA VAL A 238 -15.65 -10.41 1.81
C VAL A 238 -14.20 -10.12 2.14
N TRP A 239 -13.33 -10.47 1.21
CA TRP A 239 -11.91 -10.11 1.21
C TRP A 239 -11.64 -9.09 0.12
N ILE A 240 -10.84 -8.07 0.44
CA ILE A 240 -10.42 -7.03 -0.49
C ILE A 240 -8.89 -7.01 -0.52
N THR A 241 -8.31 -7.16 -1.71
CA THR A 241 -6.86 -7.21 -1.91
C THR A 241 -6.49 -6.76 -3.32
N GLY A 242 -5.20 -6.55 -3.59
CA GLY A 242 -4.72 -6.23 -4.92
C GLY A 242 -4.80 -7.41 -5.87
N GLU A 243 -4.26 -8.54 -5.46
CA GLU A 243 -4.21 -9.76 -6.27
C GLU A 243 -4.29 -11.04 -5.41
N MET A 244 -4.70 -12.13 -6.04
CA MET A 244 -4.83 -13.44 -5.45
C MET A 244 -4.73 -14.52 -6.53
N SER A 245 -4.16 -15.67 -6.21
CA SER A 245 -4.05 -16.77 -7.16
C SER A 245 -5.41 -17.40 -7.46
N HIS A 246 -5.51 -18.06 -8.63
CA HIS A 246 -6.73 -18.76 -9.05
C HIS A 246 -7.22 -19.78 -8.01
N HIS A 247 -6.32 -20.55 -7.41
CA HIS A 247 -6.71 -21.58 -6.43
C HIS A 247 -7.16 -20.97 -5.09
N GLU A 248 -6.59 -19.86 -4.67
CA GLU A 248 -7.04 -19.11 -3.49
C GLU A 248 -8.46 -18.54 -3.70
N LEU A 249 -8.74 -18.01 -4.92
CA LEU A 249 -10.09 -17.54 -5.28
C LEU A 249 -11.12 -18.66 -5.25
N LEU A 250 -10.77 -19.85 -5.78
CA LEU A 250 -11.65 -21.03 -5.72
C LEU A 250 -11.90 -21.47 -4.27
N ALA A 251 -10.87 -21.47 -3.43
CA ALA A 251 -11.00 -21.82 -2.03
C ALA A 251 -11.89 -20.80 -1.27
N ALA A 252 -11.69 -19.49 -1.50
CA ALA A 252 -12.52 -18.46 -0.90
C ALA A 252 -13.99 -18.60 -1.32
N SER A 253 -14.25 -18.76 -2.62
CA SER A 253 -15.60 -18.97 -3.17
C SER A 253 -16.27 -20.19 -2.54
N ALA A 254 -15.58 -21.33 -2.44
CA ALA A 254 -16.09 -22.56 -1.80
C ALA A 254 -16.37 -22.37 -0.30
N ALA A 255 -15.57 -21.52 0.38
CA ALA A 255 -15.79 -21.16 1.77
C ALA A 255 -16.93 -20.14 1.99
N GLY A 256 -17.60 -19.69 0.92
CA GLY A 256 -18.67 -18.70 0.99
C GLY A 256 -18.20 -17.26 1.11
N VAL A 257 -16.95 -16.98 0.80
CA VAL A 257 -16.35 -15.64 0.87
C VAL A 257 -16.29 -15.01 -0.53
N ALA A 258 -16.79 -13.80 -0.67
CA ALA A 258 -16.56 -12.99 -1.87
C ALA A 258 -15.15 -12.40 -1.86
N VAL A 259 -14.54 -12.20 -3.04
CA VAL A 259 -13.24 -11.53 -3.15
C VAL A 259 -13.34 -10.38 -4.14
N ILE A 260 -12.79 -9.23 -3.78
CA ILE A 260 -12.65 -8.05 -4.63
C ILE A 260 -11.17 -7.81 -4.90
N LEU A 261 -10.76 -7.84 -6.16
CA LEU A 261 -9.39 -7.59 -6.61
C LEU A 261 -9.29 -6.23 -7.30
N THR A 262 -8.28 -5.45 -6.91
CA THR A 262 -8.08 -4.06 -7.35
C THR A 262 -6.87 -3.86 -8.25
N HIS A 263 -6.12 -4.89 -8.57
CA HIS A 263 -4.72 -4.91 -8.97
C HIS A 263 -3.77 -4.49 -7.84
N HIS A 264 -2.52 -4.95 -7.92
CA HIS A 264 -1.56 -4.92 -6.82
C HIS A 264 -1.40 -3.52 -6.23
N SER A 265 -0.88 -2.60 -7.00
CA SER A 265 -0.48 -1.27 -6.51
C SER A 265 -1.65 -0.27 -6.38
N ASN A 266 -2.81 -0.57 -6.94
CA ASN A 266 -3.98 0.31 -6.86
C ASN A 266 -4.54 0.45 -5.44
N CYS A 267 -4.38 -0.58 -4.59
CA CYS A 267 -4.77 -0.51 -3.18
C CYS A 267 -3.67 0.06 -2.26
N GLU A 268 -2.55 0.49 -2.81
CA GLU A 268 -1.37 0.95 -2.07
C GLU A 268 -1.06 2.43 -2.31
N ARG A 269 -0.95 2.84 -3.59
CA ARG A 269 -0.45 4.17 -3.98
C ARG A 269 -1.24 5.35 -3.40
N GLY A 270 -2.52 5.17 -3.13
CA GLY A 270 -3.37 6.20 -2.51
C GLY A 270 -2.97 6.55 -1.08
N PHE A 271 -2.13 5.73 -0.43
CA PHE A 271 -1.59 6.01 0.89
C PHE A 271 -0.41 6.99 0.87
N LEU A 272 0.31 7.12 -0.23
CA LEU A 272 1.49 7.99 -0.34
C LEU A 272 1.22 9.46 0.02
N PRO A 273 0.13 10.11 -0.45
CA PRO A 273 -0.21 11.46 -0.01
C PRO A 273 -0.48 11.57 1.50
N VAL A 274 -1.04 10.52 2.10
CA VAL A 274 -1.29 10.47 3.56
C VAL A 274 0.04 10.45 4.31
N VAL A 275 1.00 9.66 3.84
CA VAL A 275 2.35 9.61 4.41
C VAL A 275 3.06 10.96 4.30
N ALA A 276 3.01 11.62 3.14
CA ALA A 276 3.59 12.94 2.94
C ALA A 276 3.04 13.96 3.96
N GLY A 277 1.71 13.97 4.16
CA GLY A 277 1.07 14.84 5.16
C GLY A 277 1.48 14.50 6.60
N ARG A 278 1.57 13.22 6.95
CA ARG A 278 1.99 12.78 8.30
C ARG A 278 3.45 13.09 8.58
N LEU A 279 4.33 12.93 7.59
CA LEU A 279 5.74 13.35 7.71
C LEU A 279 5.84 14.85 7.96
N GLY A 280 5.09 15.68 7.22
CA GLY A 280 5.03 17.10 7.47
C GLY A 280 4.59 17.45 8.90
N ALA A 281 3.57 16.76 9.43
CA ALA A 281 3.11 16.94 10.79
C ALA A 281 4.16 16.53 11.84
N LEU A 282 4.87 15.39 11.63
CA LEU A 282 5.92 14.91 12.54
C LEU A 282 7.16 15.81 12.54
N LEU A 283 7.48 16.43 11.42
CA LEU A 283 8.60 17.36 11.30
C LEU A 283 8.32 18.72 11.97
N GLY A 284 7.05 19.06 12.19
CA GLY A 284 6.64 20.29 12.90
C GLY A 284 7.23 21.54 12.26
N ASP A 285 7.89 22.40 13.06
CA ASP A 285 8.51 23.65 12.59
C ASP A 285 9.59 23.44 11.52
N ARG A 286 10.12 22.22 11.42
CA ARG A 286 11.11 21.84 10.40
C ARG A 286 10.51 21.33 9.10
N ALA A 287 9.18 21.23 8.99
CA ALA A 287 8.51 20.75 7.77
C ALA A 287 8.91 21.57 6.53
N GLY A 288 9.10 22.88 6.67
CA GLY A 288 9.53 23.77 5.58
C GLY A 288 10.95 23.49 5.04
N GLU A 289 11.74 22.66 5.75
CA GLU A 289 13.06 22.22 5.27
C GLU A 289 12.97 21.09 4.23
N PHE A 290 11.76 20.58 3.96
CA PHE A 290 11.52 19.46 3.03
C PHE A 290 10.41 19.82 2.05
N ARG A 291 10.57 19.41 0.81
CA ARG A 291 9.51 19.42 -0.22
C ARG A 291 9.13 17.99 -0.54
N PHE A 292 7.88 17.62 -0.27
CA PHE A 292 7.35 16.30 -0.58
C PHE A 292 6.59 16.32 -1.90
N LEU A 293 6.90 15.39 -2.80
CA LEU A 293 6.19 15.20 -4.06
C LEU A 293 5.85 13.73 -4.25
N VAL A 294 4.58 13.43 -4.46
CA VAL A 294 4.13 12.08 -4.83
C VAL A 294 4.22 11.92 -6.34
N SER A 295 4.73 10.79 -6.79
CA SER A 295 4.90 10.46 -8.21
C SER A 295 3.57 10.59 -8.97
N ALA A 296 3.61 11.32 -10.08
CA ALA A 296 2.51 11.40 -11.03
C ALA A 296 2.68 10.43 -12.22
N VAL A 297 3.83 9.75 -12.31
CA VAL A 297 4.17 8.86 -13.43
C VAL A 297 4.24 7.38 -13.02
N ASP A 298 4.11 7.11 -11.73
CA ASP A 298 3.96 5.76 -11.20
C ASP A 298 2.52 5.27 -11.40
N ALA A 299 2.36 4.11 -12.01
CA ALA A 299 1.06 3.51 -12.30
C ALA A 299 1.11 1.98 -12.16
N ASP A 300 -0.05 1.37 -11.89
CA ASP A 300 -0.15 -0.09 -11.94
C ASP A 300 0.17 -0.57 -13.36
N PRO A 301 0.96 -1.63 -13.52
CA PRO A 301 1.31 -2.15 -14.83
C PRO A 301 0.12 -2.74 -15.61
N LEU A 302 -0.98 -3.04 -14.90
CA LEU A 302 -2.20 -3.58 -15.50
C LEU A 302 -3.25 -2.48 -15.67
N THR A 303 -3.89 -2.46 -16.83
CA THR A 303 -5.06 -1.62 -17.10
C THR A 303 -6.22 -2.51 -17.53
N THR A 304 -7.37 -2.37 -16.87
CA THR A 304 -8.62 -3.03 -17.30
C THR A 304 -9.28 -2.19 -18.39
N LEU A 305 -9.56 -2.82 -19.54
CA LEU A 305 -10.19 -2.20 -20.71
C LEU A 305 -11.72 -2.33 -20.66
#